data_a79da9e047ee55549694ee12599ddf9a
#
_entry.id   a79da9e047ee55549694ee12599ddf9a
#
_cell.length_a   1.000
_cell.length_b   1.000
_cell.length_c   1.000
_cell.angle_alpha   90.00
_cell.angle_beta   90.00
_cell.angle_gamma   90.00
#
_symmetry.space_group_name_H-M   'P 1'
#
loop_
_entity.id
_entity.type
_entity.pdbx_description
1 polymer ?
#
loop_
_entity_poly.entity_id
_entity_poly.type
_entity_poly.pdbx_seq_one_letter_code
_entity_poly.pdbx_strand_id
1 'polypeptide(L)'
;MFVTHSTGDLVARYIIDNQENWLENAGLKPLNIIATFDLAGAGGGSELADLAVSALTGASWNFAVDAALTWWLGSEVNEAVGVLHDLKVNNARRIAPLPDARTPRLRFVADGNAYLGLTAGFLRGNDDSVVATHSSCGASSVSSFGSCSANIDTNGRLTSQGDA
;
A
#
# COMPACT_ATOMS: atom_id res chain seq x y z
N MET A 1 0.39 19.12 3.20
CA MET A 1 -0.27 17.91 3.70
C MET A 1 -0.65 17.06 2.49
N PHE A 2 -0.40 15.76 2.54
CA PHE A 2 -0.90 14.81 1.58
C PHE A 2 -2.15 14.10 2.11
N VAL A 3 -3.09 13.84 1.24
CA VAL A 3 -4.20 12.92 1.46
C VAL A 3 -4.11 11.88 0.37
N THR A 4 -3.96 10.63 0.75
CA THR A 4 -3.72 9.54 -0.19
C THR A 4 -4.74 8.41 -0.03
N HIS A 5 -4.87 7.62 -1.08
CA HIS A 5 -5.67 6.41 -1.08
C HIS A 5 -4.92 5.33 -1.87
N SER A 6 -4.95 4.11 -1.37
CA SER A 6 -4.37 2.95 -2.05
C SER A 6 -2.91 3.18 -2.46
N THR A 7 -2.58 3.04 -3.75
CA THR A 7 -1.25 3.29 -4.33
C THR A 7 -0.70 4.70 -4.06
N GLY A 8 -1.58 5.68 -3.80
CA GLY A 8 -1.18 7.05 -3.50
C GLY A 8 -0.29 7.16 -2.26
N ASP A 9 -0.40 6.25 -1.29
CA ASP A 9 0.51 6.19 -0.15
C ASP A 9 1.96 5.90 -0.61
N LEU A 10 2.17 4.92 -1.46
CA LEU A 10 3.51 4.62 -2.01
C LEU A 10 4.08 5.81 -2.79
N VAL A 11 3.26 6.47 -3.60
CA VAL A 11 3.65 7.66 -4.37
C VAL A 11 4.04 8.81 -3.43
N ALA A 12 3.22 9.09 -2.41
CA ALA A 12 3.50 10.15 -1.44
C ALA A 12 4.82 9.91 -0.69
N ARG A 13 5.08 8.67 -0.29
CA ARG A 13 6.31 8.29 0.39
C ARG A 13 7.53 8.44 -0.52
N TYR A 14 7.41 8.04 -1.78
CA TYR A 14 8.46 8.24 -2.77
C TYR A 14 8.72 9.73 -3.04
N ILE A 15 7.69 10.56 -3.08
CA ILE A 15 7.84 12.02 -3.18
C ILE A 15 8.55 12.57 -1.95
N ILE A 16 8.17 12.16 -0.73
CA ILE A 16 8.81 12.60 0.51
C ILE A 16 10.31 12.28 0.48
N ASP A 17 10.70 11.11 -0.04
CA ASP A 17 12.09 10.69 -0.12
C ASP A 17 12.92 11.50 -1.11
N ASN A 18 12.33 11.96 -2.19
CA ASN A 18 13.09 12.46 -3.34
C ASN A 18 12.86 13.95 -3.64
N GLN A 19 11.80 14.55 -3.13
CA GLN A 19 11.37 15.91 -3.51
C GLN A 19 12.43 16.98 -3.20
N GLU A 20 13.18 16.83 -2.14
CA GLU A 20 14.24 17.77 -1.75
C GLU A 20 15.28 17.86 -2.88
N ASN A 21 15.86 16.74 -3.26
CA ASN A 21 16.84 16.69 -4.34
C ASN A 21 16.27 17.18 -5.68
N TRP A 22 15.03 16.80 -6.01
CA TRP A 22 14.42 17.22 -7.28
C TRP A 22 14.19 18.73 -7.34
N LEU A 23 13.67 19.30 -6.27
CA LEU A 23 13.35 20.72 -6.21
C LEU A 23 14.62 21.58 -6.12
N GLU A 24 15.60 21.17 -5.34
CA GLU A 24 16.89 21.86 -5.26
C GLU A 24 17.61 21.85 -6.61
N ASN A 25 17.64 20.71 -7.31
CA ASN A 25 18.21 20.62 -8.66
C ASN A 25 17.47 21.52 -9.69
N ALA A 26 16.19 21.79 -9.44
CA ALA A 26 15.39 22.71 -10.25
C ALA A 26 15.52 24.19 -9.79
N GLY A 27 16.33 24.49 -8.78
CA GLY A 27 16.45 25.83 -8.18
C GLY A 27 15.24 26.24 -7.36
N LEU A 28 14.44 25.29 -6.90
CA LEU A 28 13.25 25.51 -6.09
C LEU A 28 13.49 25.10 -4.63
N LYS A 29 12.68 25.63 -3.74
CA LYS A 29 12.73 25.22 -2.32
C LYS A 29 11.99 23.91 -2.12
N PRO A 30 12.49 23.03 -1.24
CA PRO A 30 11.78 21.82 -0.84
C PRO A 30 10.39 22.10 -0.28
N LEU A 31 9.48 21.15 -0.47
CA LEU A 31 8.14 21.21 0.12
C LEU A 31 8.20 20.94 1.62
N ASN A 32 7.55 21.76 2.40
CA ASN A 32 7.33 21.48 3.81
C ASN A 32 6.09 20.62 3.98
N ILE A 33 6.28 19.31 4.13
CA ILE A 33 5.21 18.31 4.26
C ILE A 33 4.98 18.08 5.75
N ILE A 34 3.91 18.64 6.27
CA ILE A 34 3.61 18.65 7.72
C ILE A 34 2.86 17.42 8.20
N ALA A 35 2.13 16.74 7.34
CA ALA A 35 1.40 15.51 7.68
C ALA A 35 0.94 14.75 6.43
N THR A 36 0.66 13.46 6.60
CA THR A 36 -0.02 12.63 5.61
C THR A 36 -1.26 11.96 6.23
N PHE A 37 -2.30 11.78 5.41
CA PHE A 37 -3.50 11.02 5.73
C PHE A 37 -3.66 9.92 4.69
N ASP A 38 -3.49 8.69 5.10
CA ASP A 38 -3.47 7.53 4.19
C ASP A 38 -4.74 6.69 4.42
N LEU A 39 -5.59 6.64 3.40
CA LEU A 39 -6.83 5.86 3.39
C LEU A 39 -6.58 4.54 2.68
N ALA A 40 -6.67 3.41 3.38
CA ALA A 40 -6.37 2.08 2.84
C ALA A 40 -5.08 2.07 2.00
N GLY A 41 -4.01 2.66 2.55
CA GLY A 41 -2.75 2.88 1.84
C GLY A 41 -2.05 1.58 1.45
N ALA A 42 -1.49 1.53 0.25
CA ALA A 42 -0.73 0.38 -0.24
C ALA A 42 0.79 0.60 -0.19
N GLY A 43 1.27 1.37 0.80
CA GLY A 43 2.69 1.68 0.95
C GLY A 43 3.58 0.47 1.22
N GLY A 44 3.02 -0.61 1.76
CA GLY A 44 3.69 -1.90 1.92
C GLY A 44 3.51 -2.87 0.75
N GLY A 45 2.88 -2.43 -0.34
CA GLY A 45 2.56 -3.25 -1.50
C GLY A 45 1.26 -4.03 -1.36
N SER A 46 0.95 -4.84 -2.35
CA SER A 46 -0.20 -5.74 -2.36
C SER A 46 0.19 -7.08 -2.98
N GLU A 47 -0.23 -8.16 -2.36
CA GLU A 47 -0.07 -9.51 -2.88
C GLU A 47 -0.84 -9.72 -4.19
N LEU A 48 -1.91 -8.95 -4.41
CA LEU A 48 -2.61 -8.97 -5.71
C LEU A 48 -1.71 -8.46 -6.84
N ALA A 49 -0.82 -7.51 -6.56
CA ALA A 49 0.17 -7.08 -7.55
C ALA A 49 1.23 -8.17 -7.83
N ASP A 50 1.64 -8.91 -6.80
CA ASP A 50 2.52 -10.07 -6.98
C ASP A 50 1.87 -11.13 -7.89
N LEU A 51 0.57 -11.41 -7.67
CA LEU A 51 -0.21 -12.35 -8.48
C LEU A 51 -0.38 -11.85 -9.92
N ALA A 52 -0.72 -10.56 -10.10
CA ALA A 52 -0.91 -9.97 -11.42
C ALA A 52 0.35 -10.07 -12.27
N VAL A 53 1.49 -9.70 -11.70
CA VAL A 53 2.78 -9.81 -12.40
C VAL A 53 3.13 -11.28 -12.69
N SER A 54 2.83 -12.21 -11.78
CA SER A 54 3.06 -13.64 -11.99
C SER A 54 2.18 -14.19 -13.11
N ALA A 55 0.93 -13.75 -13.20
CA ALA A 55 0.02 -14.13 -14.29
C ALA A 55 0.52 -13.63 -15.65
N LEU A 56 1.00 -12.40 -15.74
CA LEU A 56 1.59 -11.82 -16.95
C LEU A 56 2.82 -12.58 -17.44
N THR A 57 3.61 -13.12 -16.52
CA THR A 57 4.82 -13.88 -16.84
C THR A 57 4.55 -15.37 -17.10
N GLY A 58 3.29 -15.81 -17.11
CA GLY A 58 2.90 -17.21 -17.39
C GLY A 58 3.17 -18.19 -16.25
N ALA A 59 3.52 -17.72 -15.06
CA ALA A 59 3.94 -18.57 -13.96
C ALA A 59 2.79 -19.34 -13.27
N SER A 60 1.56 -18.83 -13.32
CA SER A 60 0.36 -19.58 -12.88
C SER A 60 -0.92 -18.88 -13.34
N TRP A 61 -1.68 -19.52 -14.19
CA TRP A 61 -2.98 -19.04 -14.63
C TRP A 61 -4.10 -19.82 -13.93
N ASN A 62 -4.95 -19.08 -13.22
CA ASN A 62 -6.14 -19.64 -12.59
C ASN A 62 -7.30 -18.67 -12.84
N PHE A 63 -8.44 -19.18 -13.29
CA PHE A 63 -9.65 -18.39 -13.55
C PHE A 63 -10.06 -17.47 -12.39
N ALA A 64 -9.89 -17.91 -11.14
CA ALA A 64 -10.20 -17.08 -9.97
C ALA A 64 -9.26 -15.88 -9.81
N VAL A 65 -7.98 -16.04 -10.14
CA VAL A 65 -6.98 -14.97 -10.15
C VAL A 65 -7.31 -13.97 -11.25
N ASP A 66 -7.61 -14.43 -12.44
CA ASP A 66 -7.98 -13.58 -13.57
C ASP A 66 -9.22 -12.73 -13.28
N ALA A 67 -10.26 -13.35 -12.74
CA ALA A 67 -11.46 -12.63 -12.33
C ALA A 67 -11.19 -11.57 -11.25
N ALA A 68 -10.38 -11.90 -10.25
CA ALA A 68 -10.01 -10.96 -9.19
C ALA A 68 -9.18 -9.78 -9.72
N LEU A 69 -8.24 -10.05 -10.63
CA LEU A 69 -7.38 -9.03 -11.21
C LEU A 69 -8.15 -8.14 -12.18
N THR A 70 -8.96 -8.71 -13.07
CA THR A 70 -9.79 -7.94 -14.01
C THR A 70 -10.73 -7.03 -13.26
N TRP A 71 -11.30 -7.53 -12.19
CA TRP A 71 -12.16 -6.74 -11.34
C TRP A 71 -11.40 -5.60 -10.62
N TRP A 72 -10.24 -5.90 -10.01
CA TRP A 72 -9.42 -4.92 -9.29
C TRP A 72 -8.89 -3.80 -10.20
N LEU A 73 -8.44 -4.16 -11.39
CA LEU A 73 -7.88 -3.21 -12.36
C LEU A 73 -8.97 -2.53 -13.22
N GLY A 74 -10.20 -3.04 -13.21
CA GLY A 74 -11.28 -2.56 -14.07
C GLY A 74 -11.08 -2.83 -15.56
N SER A 75 -10.03 -3.57 -15.92
CA SER A 75 -9.68 -3.96 -17.29
C SER A 75 -8.81 -5.22 -17.28
N GLU A 76 -8.67 -5.84 -18.44
CA GLU A 76 -7.70 -6.94 -18.61
C GLU A 76 -6.28 -6.46 -18.28
N VAL A 77 -5.53 -7.31 -17.60
CA VAL A 77 -4.12 -7.06 -17.28
C VAL A 77 -3.32 -7.05 -18.58
N ASN A 78 -2.75 -5.91 -18.93
CA ASN A 78 -1.92 -5.76 -20.11
C ASN A 78 -0.49 -5.34 -19.74
N GLU A 79 0.44 -5.35 -20.70
CA GLU A 79 1.87 -5.10 -20.48
C GLU A 79 2.21 -3.70 -19.98
N ALA A 80 1.27 -2.75 -19.98
CA ALA A 80 1.50 -1.35 -19.61
C ALA A 80 1.38 -1.07 -18.09
N VAL A 81 1.56 -2.08 -17.26
CA VAL A 81 1.31 -2.01 -15.81
C VAL A 81 2.58 -1.87 -14.96
N GLY A 82 3.45 -0.93 -15.32
CA GLY A 82 4.65 -0.63 -14.51
C GLY A 82 4.33 -0.43 -13.04
N VAL A 83 3.19 0.19 -12.72
CA VAL A 83 2.74 0.40 -11.34
C VAL A 83 2.52 -0.92 -10.57
N LEU A 84 2.15 -2.01 -11.24
CA LEU A 84 2.01 -3.32 -10.58
C LEU A 84 3.36 -3.87 -10.12
N HIS A 85 4.41 -3.63 -10.88
CA HIS A 85 5.76 -4.00 -10.47
C HIS A 85 6.20 -3.25 -9.22
N ASP A 86 5.88 -1.95 -9.13
CA ASP A 86 6.19 -1.13 -7.96
C ASP A 86 5.35 -1.54 -6.74
N LEU A 87 4.09 -1.94 -6.95
CA LEU A 87 3.18 -2.40 -5.91
C LEU A 87 3.43 -3.83 -5.43
N LYS A 88 4.34 -4.60 -6.05
CA LYS A 88 4.75 -5.88 -5.46
C LYS A 88 5.26 -5.65 -4.05
N VAL A 89 4.86 -6.52 -3.11
CA VAL A 89 5.17 -6.35 -1.69
C VAL A 89 6.66 -6.06 -1.43
N ASN A 90 7.54 -6.83 -2.07
CA ASN A 90 8.98 -6.62 -1.91
C ASN A 90 9.50 -5.35 -2.57
N ASN A 91 8.91 -4.92 -3.68
CA ASN A 91 9.33 -3.72 -4.40
C ASN A 91 8.85 -2.45 -3.68
N ALA A 92 7.59 -2.39 -3.31
CA ALA A 92 7.03 -1.26 -2.56
C ALA A 92 7.85 -0.98 -1.30
N ARG A 93 8.21 -2.02 -0.55
CA ARG A 93 9.02 -1.91 0.68
C ARG A 93 10.48 -1.51 0.43
N ARG A 94 11.00 -1.70 -0.79
CA ARG A 94 12.31 -1.17 -1.20
C ARG A 94 12.24 0.28 -1.65
N ILE A 95 11.17 0.62 -2.39
CA ILE A 95 10.94 1.98 -2.89
C ILE A 95 10.73 2.93 -1.71
N ALA A 96 9.90 2.51 -0.76
CA ALA A 96 9.56 3.29 0.42
C ALA A 96 9.54 2.38 1.67
N PRO A 97 10.68 2.19 2.36
CA PRO A 97 10.77 1.31 3.52
C PRO A 97 9.79 1.69 4.63
N LEU A 98 9.25 0.67 5.30
CA LEU A 98 8.37 0.80 6.45
C LEU A 98 9.11 0.39 7.74
N PRO A 99 8.75 0.92 8.91
CA PRO A 99 7.86 2.07 9.12
C PRO A 99 8.51 3.40 8.71
N ASP A 100 7.69 4.40 8.37
CA ASP A 100 8.17 5.73 8.05
C ASP A 100 7.71 6.72 9.13
N ALA A 101 8.65 7.22 9.91
CA ALA A 101 8.40 8.13 11.04
C ALA A 101 8.84 9.58 10.76
N ARG A 102 9.24 9.92 9.54
CA ARG A 102 9.77 11.25 9.21
C ARG A 102 8.70 12.33 9.15
N THR A 103 7.48 11.95 8.81
CA THR A 103 6.34 12.88 8.68
C THR A 103 5.18 12.32 9.49
N PRO A 104 4.51 13.14 10.33
CA PRO A 104 3.31 12.71 11.04
C PRO A 104 2.30 12.09 10.08
N ARG A 105 1.84 10.89 10.39
CA ARG A 105 1.04 10.08 9.49
C ARG A 105 -0.17 9.48 10.18
N LEU A 106 -1.35 9.82 9.69
CA LEU A 106 -2.60 9.20 10.12
C LEU A 106 -3.02 8.17 9.07
N ARG A 107 -3.18 6.92 9.49
CA ARG A 107 -3.61 5.82 8.62
C ARG A 107 -5.01 5.37 8.98
N PHE A 108 -5.85 5.27 7.96
CA PHE A 108 -7.16 4.64 8.05
C PHE A 108 -7.05 3.26 7.42
N VAL A 109 -6.96 2.26 8.26
CA VAL A 109 -6.85 0.86 7.85
C VAL A 109 -8.26 0.29 7.72
N ALA A 110 -8.54 -0.31 6.58
CA ALA A 110 -9.78 -1.04 6.37
C ALA A 110 -9.55 -2.54 6.66
N ASP A 111 -10.52 -3.15 7.31
CA ASP A 111 -10.61 -4.58 7.57
C ASP A 111 -12.02 -5.00 7.24
N GLY A 112 -12.22 -5.63 6.11
CA GLY A 112 -13.54 -5.99 5.64
C GLY A 112 -13.54 -6.99 4.50
N ASN A 113 -14.47 -7.92 4.54
CA ASN A 113 -14.59 -9.01 3.59
C ASN A 113 -15.57 -8.60 2.46
N ALA A 114 -15.18 -7.64 1.62
CA ALA A 114 -16.07 -7.00 0.66
C ALA A 114 -16.48 -7.93 -0.51
N TYR A 115 -15.70 -8.94 -0.87
CA TYR A 115 -15.88 -9.73 -2.10
C TYR A 115 -16.11 -11.22 -1.83
N LEU A 116 -16.93 -11.54 -0.85
CA LEU A 116 -17.27 -12.92 -0.51
C LEU A 116 -16.02 -13.79 -0.22
N GLY A 117 -14.90 -13.16 0.16
CA GLY A 117 -13.66 -13.85 0.46
C GLY A 117 -12.86 -14.33 -0.75
N LEU A 118 -13.18 -13.88 -1.96
CA LEU A 118 -12.45 -14.30 -3.17
C LEU A 118 -10.95 -13.97 -3.12
N THR A 119 -10.59 -12.88 -2.46
CA THR A 119 -9.20 -12.45 -2.31
C THR A 119 -8.52 -12.95 -1.04
N ALA A 120 -9.27 -13.43 -0.05
CA ALA A 120 -8.76 -13.86 1.25
C ALA A 120 -7.74 -15.03 1.18
N GLY A 121 -7.75 -15.80 0.10
CA GLY A 121 -6.74 -16.86 -0.15
C GLY A 121 -5.41 -16.35 -0.65
N PHE A 122 -5.32 -15.07 -1.04
CA PHE A 122 -4.15 -14.46 -1.67
C PHE A 122 -3.52 -13.38 -0.81
N LEU A 123 -4.34 -12.62 -0.10
CA LEU A 123 -3.86 -11.58 0.81
C LEU A 123 -3.47 -12.20 2.15
N ARG A 124 -2.40 -11.70 2.75
CA ARG A 124 -1.87 -12.25 4.00
C ARG A 124 -2.39 -11.51 5.21
N GLY A 125 -3.00 -12.24 6.12
CA GLY A 125 -3.61 -11.71 7.33
C GLY A 125 -4.97 -11.07 7.06
N ASN A 126 -5.33 -10.06 7.85
CA ASN A 126 -6.53 -9.28 7.61
C ASN A 126 -6.33 -8.35 6.42
N ASP A 127 -7.40 -8.05 5.71
CA ASP A 127 -7.36 -7.23 4.49
C ASP A 127 -8.70 -6.53 4.25
N ASP A 128 -8.71 -5.58 3.33
CA ASP A 128 -9.91 -4.91 2.82
C ASP A 128 -10.39 -5.50 1.48
N SER A 129 -9.95 -6.68 1.14
CA SER A 129 -10.11 -7.39 -0.14
C SER A 129 -9.19 -6.91 -1.27
N VAL A 130 -8.38 -5.89 -1.09
CA VAL A 130 -7.43 -5.34 -2.07
C VAL A 130 -6.03 -5.17 -1.48
N VAL A 131 -5.96 -4.64 -0.27
CA VAL A 131 -4.71 -4.35 0.43
C VAL A 131 -4.73 -5.05 1.79
N ALA A 132 -3.71 -5.84 2.03
CA ALA A 132 -3.55 -6.47 3.33
C ALA A 132 -3.24 -5.45 4.43
N THR A 133 -3.74 -5.70 5.64
CA THR A 133 -3.58 -4.80 6.78
C THR A 133 -2.13 -4.48 7.09
N HIS A 134 -1.21 -5.44 6.95
CA HIS A 134 0.23 -5.20 7.15
C HIS A 134 0.80 -4.11 6.21
N SER A 135 0.19 -3.92 5.05
CA SER A 135 0.57 -2.87 4.10
C SER A 135 -0.02 -1.53 4.51
N SER A 136 -1.33 -1.49 4.73
CA SER A 136 -2.06 -0.24 5.01
C SER A 136 -1.75 0.32 6.40
N CYS A 137 -1.42 -0.50 7.38
CA CYS A 137 -1.03 -0.03 8.72
C CYS A 137 0.46 0.34 8.84
N GLY A 138 1.24 0.15 7.79
CA GLY A 138 2.68 0.44 7.82
C GLY A 138 3.52 -0.55 8.61
N ALA A 139 3.09 -1.81 8.69
CA ALA A 139 3.82 -2.86 9.39
C ALA A 139 5.23 -3.08 8.83
N SER A 140 6.21 -3.29 9.71
CA SER A 140 7.59 -3.57 9.33
C SER A 140 7.76 -4.91 8.62
N SER A 141 6.85 -5.86 8.83
CA SER A 141 6.89 -7.19 8.23
C SER A 141 5.55 -7.59 7.63
N VAL A 142 5.61 -8.45 6.63
CA VAL A 142 4.45 -9.00 5.93
C VAL A 142 3.68 -9.94 6.85
N SER A 143 2.35 -9.95 6.75
CA SER A 143 1.45 -10.78 7.57
C SER A 143 1.50 -10.50 9.08
N SER A 144 2.07 -9.41 9.51
CA SER A 144 2.19 -9.09 10.92
C SER A 144 1.34 -7.89 11.28
N PHE A 145 0.11 -8.13 11.69
CA PHE A 145 -0.72 -7.09 12.30
C PHE A 145 -0.07 -6.55 13.58
N GLY A 146 0.59 -7.41 14.35
CA GLY A 146 1.29 -7.00 15.57
C GLY A 146 2.48 -6.06 15.35
N SER A 147 2.96 -5.89 14.11
CA SER A 147 3.98 -4.90 13.77
C SER A 147 3.40 -3.58 13.25
N CYS A 148 2.09 -3.46 13.15
CA CYS A 148 1.44 -2.16 13.03
C CYS A 148 1.72 -1.34 14.29
N SER A 149 1.51 -0.03 14.20
CA SER A 149 1.61 0.82 15.39
C SER A 149 0.80 0.24 16.55
N ALA A 150 1.40 0.21 17.73
CA ALA A 150 0.73 -0.20 18.95
C ALA A 150 -0.47 0.73 19.32
N ASN A 151 -0.57 1.86 18.65
CA ASN A 151 -1.61 2.86 18.87
C ASN A 151 -2.81 2.72 17.94
N ILE A 152 -2.82 1.74 17.05
CA ILE A 152 -3.98 1.45 16.22
C ILE A 152 -4.97 0.62 17.03
N ASP A 153 -6.16 1.16 17.21
CA ASP A 153 -7.30 0.41 17.73
C ASP A 153 -8.01 -0.30 16.57
N THR A 154 -8.00 -1.61 16.58
CA THR A 154 -8.65 -2.46 15.57
C THR A 154 -10.17 -2.29 15.52
N ASN A 155 -10.76 -1.63 16.51
CA ASN A 155 -12.19 -1.29 16.52
C ASN A 155 -12.51 0.03 15.79
N GLY A 156 -11.58 0.58 15.05
CA GLY A 156 -11.74 1.82 14.31
C GLY A 156 -11.56 3.09 15.12
N ARG A 157 -10.99 3.00 16.31
CA ARG A 157 -10.65 4.15 17.13
C ARG A 157 -9.17 4.44 17.04
N LEU A 158 -8.83 5.69 16.79
CA LEU A 158 -7.47 6.16 17.00
C LEU A 158 -7.23 6.31 18.50
N THR A 159 -6.13 5.76 18.98
CA THR A 159 -5.67 6.05 20.34
C THR A 159 -5.05 7.44 20.40
N SER A 160 -4.96 8.01 21.58
CA SER A 160 -4.41 9.36 21.78
C SER A 160 -2.97 9.55 21.32
N GLN A 161 -2.30 8.48 20.99
CA GLN A 161 -0.92 8.46 20.49
C GLN A 161 -0.86 7.69 19.18
N GLY A 162 -1.86 7.85 18.34
CA GLY A 162 -1.83 7.27 17.00
C GLY A 162 -0.49 7.56 16.34
N ASP A 163 0.02 6.59 15.64
CA ASP A 163 1.24 6.73 14.91
C ASP A 163 1.05 7.83 13.89
N ALA A 164 1.70 8.88 14.17
CA ALA A 164 1.71 10.00 13.29
C ALA A 164 2.79 9.76 12.23
#